data_bf19c0c4c3d11138a718f46f46a63bfb
#
_entry.id   bf19c0c4c3d11138a718f46f46a63bfb
#
_cell.length_a   1.000
_cell.length_b   1.000
_cell.length_c   1.000
_cell.angle_alpha   90.00
_cell.angle_beta   90.00
_cell.angle_gamma   90.00
#
_symmetry.space_group_name_H-M   'P 1'
#
loop_
_entity.id
_entity.type
_entity.pdbx_description
1 polymer ?
#
loop_
_entity_poly.entity_id
_entity_poly.type
_entity_poly.pdbx_seq_one_letter_code
_entity_poly.pdbx_strand_id
1 'polypeptide(L)'
;MTSTEKTEKIGKETRYGGEKMYRAIICDDEETVRNGLKKHFDWSGHKIEIVGIFEDGIPAFEYMKTHEVDIIITDVRMIHMDGITLAQKASVLYPEVKVLFISGYADVEYLKEALKIDAVDYILKSIDLNELDGVVTKLVKQLDKERSDQDLIREMEEKLEKSMPLLRVRLLEELVREHSDQEESLEQRVHFLNLPLDSSTRYVILVMRIRHRSRRKILDPLSEKEKQEISIVVEEAFADILDNYGANVAFKENLME
;
A
#
# COMPACT_ATOMS: atom_id res chain seq x y z
N MET A 1 -4.13 -5.32 33.78
CA MET A 1 -3.40 -4.08 33.67
C MET A 1 -2.41 -4.30 32.56
N THR A 2 -2.84 -4.09 31.36
CA THR A 2 -2.87 -2.86 30.58
C THR A 2 -1.46 -2.33 30.33
N SER A 3 -0.96 -2.41 29.13
CA SER A 3 -1.07 -1.26 28.28
C SER A 3 -0.41 -1.54 26.95
N THR A 4 -1.19 -1.48 25.96
CA THR A 4 -0.85 -1.28 24.56
C THR A 4 -0.23 0.10 24.41
N GLU A 5 1.09 0.21 24.35
CA GLU A 5 1.75 1.37 23.76
C GLU A 5 2.07 1.03 22.30
N LYS A 6 1.11 1.34 21.44
CA LYS A 6 1.38 1.58 20.03
C LYS A 6 2.27 2.80 19.93
N THR A 7 3.55 2.57 19.76
CA THR A 7 4.49 3.62 19.39
C THR A 7 4.17 4.04 17.96
N GLU A 8 3.42 5.11 17.79
CA GLU A 8 3.36 5.88 16.56
C GLU A 8 4.75 6.45 16.27
N LYS A 9 5.56 5.71 15.52
CA LYS A 9 6.70 6.29 14.83
C LYS A 9 6.23 6.84 13.51
N ILE A 10 5.64 8.00 13.52
CA ILE A 10 5.51 8.84 12.33
C ILE A 10 6.93 9.33 12.02
N GLY A 11 7.63 8.63 11.14
CA GLY A 11 8.85 9.15 10.54
C GLY A 11 8.48 10.48 9.85
N LYS A 12 9.13 11.58 10.23
CA LYS A 12 8.97 12.85 9.53
C LYS A 12 9.39 12.62 8.09
N GLU A 13 8.45 12.64 7.17
CA GLU A 13 8.74 12.62 5.74
C GLU A 13 9.61 13.84 5.41
N THR A 14 10.83 13.59 4.99
CA THR A 14 11.70 14.65 4.50
C THR A 14 11.24 15.01 3.10
N ARG A 15 10.98 16.30 2.87
CA ARG A 15 10.54 16.83 1.57
C ARG A 15 11.49 17.90 1.10
N TYR A 16 11.89 17.81 -0.16
CA TYR A 16 12.63 18.84 -0.85
C TYR A 16 11.77 19.42 -1.99
N GLY A 17 11.51 20.72 -1.98
CA GLY A 17 10.63 21.34 -2.97
C GLY A 17 9.17 20.85 -2.98
N GLY A 18 8.70 20.19 -1.88
CA GLY A 18 7.37 19.59 -1.77
C GLY A 18 7.30 18.12 -2.17
N GLU A 19 8.36 17.56 -2.74
CA GLU A 19 8.45 16.14 -3.10
C GLU A 19 9.09 15.31 -1.98
N LYS A 20 8.67 14.07 -1.83
CA LYS A 20 9.22 13.14 -0.85
C LYS A 20 10.59 12.65 -1.33
N MET A 21 11.60 12.73 -0.47
CA MET A 21 12.94 12.23 -0.74
C MET A 21 13.05 10.74 -0.47
N TYR A 22 13.93 10.07 -1.24
CA TYR A 22 14.33 8.69 -0.99
C TYR A 22 15.42 8.66 0.06
N ARG A 23 15.31 7.74 1.01
CA ARG A 23 16.26 7.59 2.10
C ARG A 23 17.32 6.56 1.73
N ALA A 24 18.56 7.00 1.67
CA ALA A 24 19.69 6.13 1.34
C ALA A 24 20.66 5.98 2.50
N ILE A 25 21.26 4.80 2.59
CA ILE A 25 22.39 4.52 3.46
C ILE A 25 23.63 4.21 2.64
N ILE A 26 24.81 4.58 3.17
CA ILE A 26 26.11 4.28 2.58
C ILE A 26 26.84 3.32 3.50
N CYS A 27 27.34 2.20 2.96
CA CYS A 27 28.09 1.18 3.68
C CYS A 27 29.40 0.93 2.96
N ASP A 28 30.53 1.15 3.61
CA ASP A 28 31.86 0.91 3.05
C ASP A 28 32.85 0.88 4.24
N ASP A 29 33.82 -0.01 4.28
CA ASP A 29 34.80 -0.07 5.37
C ASP A 29 35.84 1.06 5.29
N GLU A 30 36.02 1.66 4.11
CA GLU A 30 36.92 2.80 3.89
C GLU A 30 36.24 4.14 4.23
N GLU A 31 36.68 4.81 5.30
CA GLU A 31 36.14 6.10 5.72
C GLU A 31 36.26 7.18 4.64
N THR A 32 37.34 7.17 3.86
CA THR A 32 37.60 8.10 2.79
C THR A 32 36.55 8.00 1.67
N VAL A 33 36.13 6.78 1.34
CA VAL A 33 35.08 6.52 0.33
C VAL A 33 33.72 6.98 0.86
N ARG A 34 33.37 6.57 2.09
CA ARG A 34 32.10 7.00 2.72
C ARG A 34 31.95 8.53 2.74
N ASN A 35 33.01 9.24 3.20
CA ASN A 35 33.00 10.69 3.28
C ASN A 35 33.04 11.33 1.88
N GLY A 36 33.73 10.72 0.92
CA GLY A 36 33.78 11.16 -0.46
C GLY A 36 32.40 11.12 -1.12
N LEU A 37 31.74 9.99 -1.06
CA LEU A 37 30.39 9.81 -1.59
C LEU A 37 29.39 10.78 -0.98
N LYS A 38 29.40 10.95 0.33
CA LYS A 38 28.49 11.86 1.01
C LYS A 38 28.71 13.32 0.60
N LYS A 39 29.95 13.77 0.42
CA LYS A 39 30.28 15.20 0.28
C LYS A 39 30.37 15.66 -1.17
N HIS A 40 30.78 14.79 -2.07
CA HIS A 40 31.13 15.18 -3.44
C HIS A 40 30.07 14.86 -4.49
N PHE A 41 29.01 14.14 -4.10
CA PHE A 41 27.89 13.87 -4.98
C PHE A 41 26.63 14.61 -4.50
N ASP A 42 25.87 15.17 -5.45
CA ASP A 42 24.65 15.91 -5.15
C ASP A 42 23.43 14.97 -5.02
N TRP A 43 23.36 14.31 -3.88
CA TRP A 43 22.24 13.40 -3.54
C TRP A 43 20.91 14.15 -3.54
N SER A 44 20.91 15.38 -3.03
CA SER A 44 19.67 16.16 -2.90
C SER A 44 19.10 16.57 -4.26
N GLY A 45 19.95 16.85 -5.24
CA GLY A 45 19.53 17.10 -6.63
C GLY A 45 18.84 15.90 -7.27
N HIS A 46 19.13 14.68 -6.80
CA HIS A 46 18.47 13.43 -7.19
C HIS A 46 17.32 12.99 -6.25
N LYS A 47 16.81 13.87 -5.39
CA LYS A 47 15.76 13.55 -4.41
C LYS A 47 16.17 12.45 -3.40
N ILE A 48 17.44 12.33 -3.10
CA ILE A 48 17.98 11.35 -2.16
C ILE A 48 18.50 12.05 -0.92
N GLU A 49 18.18 11.54 0.25
CA GLU A 49 18.73 11.93 1.55
C GLU A 49 19.58 10.80 2.11
N ILE A 50 20.83 11.09 2.46
CA ILE A 50 21.70 10.12 3.15
C ILE A 50 21.35 10.12 4.62
N VAL A 51 20.59 9.12 5.07
CA VAL A 51 20.07 8.99 6.44
C VAL A 51 20.98 8.16 7.35
N GLY A 52 21.94 7.43 6.79
CA GLY A 52 22.90 6.64 7.57
C GLY A 52 24.20 6.38 6.80
N ILE A 53 25.30 6.26 7.58
CA ILE A 53 26.63 5.90 7.06
C ILE A 53 27.21 4.87 7.98
N PHE A 54 27.65 3.74 7.44
CA PHE A 54 28.08 2.59 8.19
C PHE A 54 29.41 2.05 7.63
N GLU A 55 30.23 1.53 8.51
CA GLU A 55 31.51 0.90 8.16
C GLU A 55 31.39 -0.59 7.86
N ASP A 56 30.21 -1.19 8.12
CA ASP A 56 29.96 -2.61 7.97
C ASP A 56 28.48 -2.91 7.77
N GLY A 57 28.15 -4.03 7.18
CA GLY A 57 26.77 -4.45 6.94
C GLY A 57 25.97 -4.74 8.21
N ILE A 58 26.63 -5.13 9.33
CA ILE A 58 25.90 -5.43 10.57
C ILE A 58 25.19 -4.19 11.12
N PRO A 59 25.89 -3.08 11.42
CA PRO A 59 25.23 -1.87 11.92
C PRO A 59 24.24 -1.28 10.90
N ALA A 60 24.50 -1.40 9.62
CA ALA A 60 23.57 -0.99 8.57
C ALA A 60 22.26 -1.77 8.64
N PHE A 61 22.33 -3.08 8.74
CA PHE A 61 21.17 -3.95 8.85
C PHE A 61 20.35 -3.70 10.14
N GLU A 62 21.05 -3.50 11.28
CA GLU A 62 20.37 -3.15 12.54
C GLU A 62 19.65 -1.80 12.46
N TYR A 63 20.23 -0.82 11.74
CA TYR A 63 19.60 0.47 11.51
C TYR A 63 18.30 0.32 10.70
N MET A 64 18.29 -0.52 9.67
CA MET A 64 17.12 -0.78 8.82
C MET A 64 15.93 -1.39 9.58
N LYS A 65 16.17 -2.09 10.69
CA LYS A 65 15.07 -2.64 11.51
C LYS A 65 14.21 -1.57 12.18
N THR A 66 14.72 -0.38 12.34
CA THR A 66 14.07 0.72 13.06
C THR A 66 13.86 1.98 12.23
N HIS A 67 14.45 2.03 11.06
CA HIS A 67 14.39 3.17 10.15
C HIS A 67 14.02 2.69 8.75
N GLU A 68 13.21 3.47 8.06
CA GLU A 68 12.91 3.20 6.66
C GLU A 68 14.10 3.60 5.78
N VAL A 69 14.47 2.71 4.88
CA VAL A 69 15.54 2.88 3.91
C VAL A 69 15.02 2.45 2.56
N ASP A 70 15.20 3.29 1.55
CA ASP A 70 14.77 3.02 0.17
C ASP A 70 15.93 2.54 -0.69
N ILE A 71 17.17 2.96 -0.35
CA ILE A 71 18.37 2.69 -1.15
C ILE A 71 19.53 2.29 -0.24
N ILE A 72 20.20 1.20 -0.59
CA ILE A 72 21.48 0.80 -0.01
C ILE A 72 22.58 1.04 -1.04
N ILE A 73 23.58 1.84 -0.68
CA ILE A 73 24.80 2.04 -1.45
C ILE A 73 25.91 1.36 -0.67
N THR A 74 26.43 0.26 -1.18
CA THR A 74 27.34 -0.58 -0.38
C THR A 74 28.58 -1.01 -1.14
N ASP A 75 29.72 -1.07 -0.46
CA ASP A 75 30.84 -1.87 -0.95
C ASP A 75 30.45 -3.35 -0.95
N VAL A 76 31.02 -4.08 -1.86
CA VAL A 76 30.89 -5.54 -1.95
C VAL A 76 31.59 -6.21 -0.77
N ARG A 77 32.81 -5.76 -0.41
CA ARG A 77 33.62 -6.38 0.64
C ARG A 77 33.71 -5.49 1.87
N MET A 78 33.23 -6.01 2.98
CA MET A 78 33.40 -5.42 4.32
C MET A 78 33.81 -6.51 5.33
N ILE A 79 34.27 -6.11 6.51
CA ILE A 79 34.97 -7.01 7.43
C ILE A 79 34.07 -8.11 8.01
N HIS A 80 32.89 -7.77 8.54
CA HIS A 80 32.03 -8.70 9.28
C HIS A 80 30.84 -9.16 8.46
N MET A 81 30.10 -8.22 7.86
CA MET A 81 29.02 -8.51 6.93
C MET A 81 29.28 -7.77 5.64
N ASP A 82 29.57 -8.51 4.59
CA ASP A 82 29.77 -7.97 3.26
C ASP A 82 28.47 -7.39 2.65
N GLY A 83 28.62 -6.57 1.61
CA GLY A 83 27.50 -5.91 0.95
C GLY A 83 26.52 -6.87 0.29
N ILE A 84 26.98 -8.01 -0.18
CA ILE A 84 26.13 -9.04 -0.80
C ILE A 84 25.24 -9.68 0.26
N THR A 85 25.81 -10.06 1.39
CA THR A 85 25.07 -10.62 2.52
C THR A 85 24.06 -9.60 3.07
N LEU A 86 24.46 -8.30 3.16
CA LEU A 86 23.55 -7.22 3.54
C LEU A 86 22.38 -7.13 2.57
N ALA A 87 22.64 -7.10 1.26
CA ALA A 87 21.63 -7.01 0.22
C ALA A 87 20.69 -8.21 0.22
N GLN A 88 21.22 -9.44 0.38
CA GLN A 88 20.40 -10.66 0.49
C GLN A 88 19.44 -10.62 1.68
N LYS A 89 19.92 -10.18 2.84
CA LYS A 89 19.07 -10.06 4.03
C LYS A 89 18.04 -8.95 3.86
N ALA A 90 18.44 -7.83 3.26
CA ALA A 90 17.55 -6.71 2.99
C ALA A 90 16.45 -7.11 2.00
N SER A 91 16.77 -7.80 0.90
CA SER A 91 15.78 -8.20 -0.11
C SER A 91 14.69 -9.14 0.43
N VAL A 92 15.01 -9.96 1.44
CA VAL A 92 14.02 -10.85 2.09
C VAL A 92 13.06 -10.09 3.00
N LEU A 93 13.54 -9.09 3.75
CA LEU A 93 12.74 -8.37 4.74
C LEU A 93 12.15 -7.06 4.20
N TYR A 94 12.79 -6.48 3.21
CA TYR A 94 12.46 -5.19 2.62
C TYR A 94 12.58 -5.28 1.09
N PRO A 95 11.68 -5.99 0.40
CA PRO A 95 11.80 -6.31 -1.03
C PRO A 95 11.79 -5.08 -1.95
N GLU A 96 11.35 -3.93 -1.45
CA GLU A 96 11.30 -2.66 -2.22
C GLU A 96 12.63 -1.90 -2.18
N VAL A 97 13.57 -2.29 -1.30
CA VAL A 97 14.85 -1.62 -1.15
C VAL A 97 15.73 -1.91 -2.37
N LYS A 98 16.25 -0.85 -2.97
CA LYS A 98 17.19 -0.97 -4.10
C LYS A 98 18.62 -0.96 -3.61
N VAL A 99 19.48 -1.75 -4.29
CA VAL A 99 20.86 -1.88 -3.91
C VAL A 99 21.76 -1.42 -5.06
N LEU A 100 22.70 -0.52 -4.74
CA LEU A 100 23.77 -0.07 -5.61
C LEU A 100 25.09 -0.52 -5.02
N PHE A 101 25.81 -1.38 -5.75
CA PHE A 101 27.13 -1.81 -5.34
C PHE A 101 28.22 -0.88 -5.86
N ILE A 102 29.16 -0.54 -4.99
CA ILE A 102 30.38 0.22 -5.34
C ILE A 102 31.58 -0.62 -4.87
N SER A 103 32.39 -1.14 -5.78
CA SER A 103 33.51 -2.02 -5.40
C SER A 103 34.80 -1.75 -6.16
N GLY A 104 35.92 -1.94 -5.50
CA GLY A 104 37.26 -1.80 -6.10
C GLY A 104 37.70 -2.95 -7.02
N TYR A 105 36.92 -4.03 -7.06
CA TYR A 105 37.29 -5.24 -7.81
C TYR A 105 36.26 -5.56 -8.88
N ALA A 106 36.76 -5.66 -10.13
CA ALA A 106 35.99 -6.18 -11.25
C ALA A 106 35.89 -7.71 -11.16
N ASP A 107 35.37 -8.23 -10.05
CA ASP A 107 35.28 -9.68 -9.83
C ASP A 107 33.97 -10.20 -10.41
N VAL A 108 34.06 -10.95 -11.49
CA VAL A 108 32.88 -11.42 -12.25
C VAL A 108 31.97 -12.33 -11.41
N GLU A 109 32.51 -13.00 -10.38
CA GLU A 109 31.67 -13.80 -9.47
C GLU A 109 30.77 -12.96 -8.58
N TYR A 110 31.30 -11.88 -8.02
CA TYR A 110 30.50 -10.92 -7.22
C TYR A 110 29.45 -10.21 -8.07
N LEU A 111 29.81 -9.88 -9.31
CA LEU A 111 28.83 -9.29 -10.26
C LEU A 111 27.66 -10.25 -10.53
N LYS A 112 27.93 -11.55 -10.69
CA LYS A 112 26.89 -12.56 -10.88
C LYS A 112 26.00 -12.74 -9.65
N GLU A 113 26.54 -12.63 -8.45
CA GLU A 113 25.77 -12.69 -7.22
C GLU A 113 24.93 -11.43 -7.02
N ALA A 114 25.50 -10.26 -7.29
CA ALA A 114 24.76 -9.00 -7.27
C ALA A 114 23.55 -9.00 -8.23
N LEU A 115 23.74 -9.53 -9.44
CA LEU A 115 22.65 -9.66 -10.43
C LEU A 115 21.54 -10.64 -10.00
N LYS A 116 21.82 -11.63 -9.15
CA LYS A 116 20.81 -12.54 -8.60
C LYS A 116 19.90 -11.88 -7.56
N ILE A 117 20.35 -10.78 -6.98
CA ILE A 117 19.63 -10.04 -5.91
C ILE A 117 18.75 -8.93 -6.49
N ASP A 118 18.64 -8.83 -7.81
CA ASP A 118 17.94 -7.70 -8.48
C ASP A 118 18.58 -6.34 -8.13
N ALA A 119 19.93 -6.34 -7.98
CA ALA A 119 20.67 -5.10 -7.79
C ALA A 119 20.46 -4.17 -8.98
N VAL A 120 20.27 -2.89 -8.70
CA VAL A 120 19.95 -1.90 -9.74
C VAL A 120 21.14 -1.68 -10.65
N ASP A 121 22.35 -1.63 -10.07
CA ASP A 121 23.59 -1.46 -10.84
C ASP A 121 24.84 -1.75 -10.00
N TYR A 122 25.99 -1.71 -10.66
CA TYR A 122 27.30 -1.94 -10.08
C TYR A 122 28.28 -0.92 -10.62
N ILE A 123 29.00 -0.23 -9.74
CA ILE A 123 30.02 0.78 -10.08
C ILE A 123 31.39 0.38 -9.56
N LEU A 124 32.44 0.57 -10.35
CA LEU A 124 33.82 0.31 -9.92
C LEU A 124 34.36 1.46 -9.07
N LYS A 125 35.15 1.12 -8.02
CA LYS A 125 35.95 2.08 -7.25
C LYS A 125 37.08 2.62 -8.15
N SER A 126 36.99 3.69 -8.64
CA SER A 126 37.56 4.87 -9.25
C SER A 126 36.37 5.67 -9.72
N ILE A 127 35.47 5.93 -8.76
CA ILE A 127 34.12 6.40 -9.02
C ILE A 127 34.18 7.65 -9.92
N ASP A 128 33.76 7.48 -11.16
CA ASP A 128 33.47 8.62 -12.01
C ASP A 128 32.11 9.20 -11.57
N LEU A 129 32.10 10.48 -11.17
CA LEU A 129 30.88 11.14 -10.74
C LEU A 129 29.82 11.22 -11.85
N ASN A 130 30.22 11.22 -13.13
CA ASN A 130 29.28 11.18 -14.25
C ASN A 130 28.64 9.79 -14.40
N GLU A 131 29.42 8.73 -14.17
CA GLU A 131 28.88 7.36 -14.17
C GLU A 131 27.89 7.18 -13.00
N LEU A 132 28.27 7.64 -11.81
CA LEU A 132 27.40 7.59 -10.62
C LEU A 132 26.12 8.40 -10.85
N ASP A 133 26.20 9.58 -11.46
CA ASP A 133 25.03 10.41 -11.81
C ASP A 133 24.08 9.66 -12.74
N GLY A 134 24.59 9.02 -13.77
CA GLY A 134 23.80 8.21 -14.70
C GLY A 134 23.07 7.06 -14.02
N VAL A 135 23.77 6.32 -13.14
CA VAL A 135 23.23 5.18 -12.40
C VAL A 135 22.18 5.64 -11.39
N VAL A 136 22.47 6.69 -10.62
CA VAL A 136 21.54 7.25 -9.63
C VAL A 136 20.28 7.82 -10.30
N THR A 137 20.44 8.49 -11.45
CA THR A 137 19.30 8.97 -12.24
C THR A 137 18.40 7.83 -12.70
N LYS A 138 18.96 6.72 -13.15
CA LYS A 138 18.22 5.51 -13.56
C LYS A 138 17.50 4.88 -12.37
N LEU A 139 18.20 4.76 -11.24
CA LEU A 139 17.65 4.24 -9.99
C LEU A 139 16.42 5.05 -9.52
N VAL A 140 16.55 6.37 -9.47
CA VAL A 140 15.45 7.25 -9.03
C VAL A 140 14.24 7.15 -9.98
N LYS A 141 14.49 7.11 -11.31
CA LYS A 141 13.40 6.90 -12.29
C LYS A 141 12.67 5.57 -12.08
N GLN A 142 13.39 4.52 -11.72
CA GLN A 142 12.78 3.23 -11.42
C GLN A 142 11.92 3.32 -10.16
N LEU A 143 12.43 3.91 -9.09
CA LEU A 143 11.69 4.11 -7.84
C LEU A 143 10.46 5.01 -8.03
N ASP A 144 10.60 6.10 -8.80
CA ASP A 144 9.48 7.00 -9.12
C ASP A 144 8.38 6.26 -9.89
N LYS A 145 8.76 5.38 -10.82
CA LYS A 145 7.80 4.56 -11.57
C LYS A 145 7.08 3.54 -10.66
N GLU A 146 7.84 2.76 -9.88
CA GLU A 146 7.28 1.77 -8.97
C GLU A 146 6.30 2.41 -7.98
N ARG A 147 6.66 3.58 -7.46
CA ARG A 147 5.79 4.35 -6.56
C ARG A 147 4.52 4.83 -7.25
N SER A 148 4.66 5.38 -8.47
CA SER A 148 3.48 5.82 -9.25
C SER A 148 2.53 4.67 -9.54
N ASP A 149 3.05 3.48 -9.85
CA ASP A 149 2.26 2.28 -10.09
C ASP A 149 1.54 1.83 -8.79
N GLN A 150 2.21 1.88 -7.64
CA GLN A 150 1.61 1.59 -6.33
C GLN A 150 0.52 2.60 -5.94
N ASP A 151 0.78 3.89 -6.12
CA ASP A 151 -0.20 4.95 -5.85
C ASP A 151 -1.45 4.79 -6.73
N LEU A 152 -1.28 4.41 -8.00
CA LEU A 152 -2.38 4.12 -8.91
C LEU A 152 -3.21 2.91 -8.46
N ILE A 153 -2.55 1.82 -8.06
CA ILE A 153 -3.23 0.62 -7.54
C ILE A 153 -4.05 1.00 -6.30
N ARG A 154 -3.45 1.73 -5.37
CA ARG A 154 -4.12 2.18 -4.14
C ARG A 154 -5.34 3.06 -4.46
N GLU A 155 -5.20 4.00 -5.39
CA GLU A 155 -6.33 4.85 -5.81
C GLU A 155 -7.47 4.01 -6.43
N MET A 156 -7.12 2.98 -7.21
CA MET A 156 -8.09 2.07 -7.80
C MET A 156 -8.79 1.22 -6.72
N GLU A 157 -8.06 0.70 -5.75
CA GLU A 157 -8.60 -0.04 -4.61
C GLU A 157 -9.56 0.82 -3.78
N GLU A 158 -9.18 2.05 -3.46
CA GLU A 158 -10.05 2.99 -2.73
C GLU A 158 -11.35 3.32 -3.51
N LYS A 159 -11.25 3.50 -4.83
CA LYS A 159 -12.44 3.71 -5.69
C LYS A 159 -13.33 2.48 -5.74
N LEU A 160 -12.73 1.30 -5.82
CA LEU A 160 -13.46 0.04 -5.81
C LEU A 160 -14.18 -0.15 -4.48
N GLU A 161 -13.50 0.03 -3.34
CA GLU A 161 -14.11 -0.08 -2.01
C GLU A 161 -15.30 0.88 -1.83
N LYS A 162 -15.16 2.13 -2.28
CA LYS A 162 -16.26 3.12 -2.26
C LYS A 162 -17.44 2.72 -3.15
N SER A 163 -17.20 1.96 -4.20
CA SER A 163 -18.22 1.52 -5.15
C SER A 163 -18.88 0.20 -4.73
N MET A 164 -18.22 -0.62 -3.92
CA MET A 164 -18.70 -1.95 -3.50
C MET A 164 -20.12 -1.94 -2.89
N PRO A 165 -20.48 -1.01 -1.99
CA PRO A 165 -21.83 -0.98 -1.44
C PRO A 165 -22.91 -0.80 -2.53
N LEU A 166 -22.67 0.09 -3.48
CA LEU A 166 -23.59 0.33 -4.59
C LEU A 166 -23.73 -0.89 -5.51
N LEU A 167 -22.61 -1.56 -5.80
CA LEU A 167 -22.61 -2.77 -6.62
C LEU A 167 -23.33 -3.92 -5.92
N ARG A 168 -23.20 -4.05 -4.60
CA ARG A 168 -23.94 -5.03 -3.78
C ARG A 168 -25.44 -4.79 -3.87
N VAL A 169 -25.89 -3.55 -3.62
CA VAL A 169 -27.31 -3.19 -3.73
C VAL A 169 -27.84 -3.52 -5.11
N ARG A 170 -27.13 -3.12 -6.17
CA ARG A 170 -27.55 -3.37 -7.54
C ARG A 170 -27.69 -4.87 -7.88
N LEU A 171 -26.74 -5.69 -7.43
CA LEU A 171 -26.84 -7.13 -7.63
C LEU A 171 -28.03 -7.71 -6.87
N LEU A 172 -28.28 -7.28 -5.62
CA LEU A 172 -29.42 -7.74 -4.84
C LEU A 172 -30.76 -7.33 -5.46
N GLU A 173 -30.86 -6.10 -6.00
CA GLU A 173 -32.04 -5.66 -6.76
C GLU A 173 -32.28 -6.51 -8.00
N GLU A 174 -31.22 -6.82 -8.74
CA GLU A 174 -31.29 -7.69 -9.93
C GLU A 174 -31.80 -9.09 -9.58
N LEU A 175 -31.27 -9.68 -8.49
CA LEU A 175 -31.71 -10.98 -7.99
C LEU A 175 -33.20 -11.02 -7.56
N VAL A 176 -33.70 -9.90 -7.09
CA VAL A 176 -35.11 -9.79 -6.67
C VAL A 176 -36.04 -9.62 -7.87
N ARG A 177 -35.60 -8.91 -8.91
CA ARG A 177 -36.44 -8.51 -10.05
C ARG A 177 -36.42 -9.52 -11.21
N GLU A 178 -35.33 -10.20 -11.44
CA GLU A 178 -35.16 -11.04 -12.59
C GLU A 178 -34.83 -12.50 -12.23
N HIS A 179 -35.47 -13.43 -12.92
CA HIS A 179 -35.00 -14.81 -12.96
C HIS A 179 -33.82 -14.85 -13.92
N SER A 180 -32.61 -14.78 -13.37
CA SER A 180 -31.37 -14.83 -14.18
C SER A 180 -31.15 -16.26 -14.68
N ASP A 181 -31.20 -16.45 -16.00
CA ASP A 181 -30.89 -17.72 -16.66
C ASP A 181 -29.37 -18.03 -16.74
N GLN A 182 -28.51 -17.21 -16.09
CA GLN A 182 -27.05 -17.34 -16.11
C GLN A 182 -26.48 -17.60 -14.72
N GLU A 183 -26.67 -18.80 -14.19
CA GLU A 183 -26.20 -19.19 -12.86
C GLU A 183 -24.67 -19.01 -12.66
N GLU A 184 -23.87 -19.42 -13.64
CA GLU A 184 -22.40 -19.38 -13.53
C GLU A 184 -21.83 -17.95 -13.42
N SER A 185 -22.43 -17.00 -14.13
CA SER A 185 -22.09 -15.58 -14.02
C SER A 185 -22.50 -14.96 -12.68
N LEU A 186 -23.57 -15.46 -12.08
CA LEU A 186 -24.10 -14.98 -10.82
C LEU A 186 -23.22 -15.35 -9.65
N GLU A 187 -22.77 -16.61 -9.57
CA GLU A 187 -21.88 -17.08 -8.50
C GLU A 187 -20.56 -16.29 -8.46
N GLN A 188 -19.97 -16.01 -9.63
CA GLN A 188 -18.76 -15.19 -9.72
C GLN A 188 -18.99 -13.76 -9.20
N ARG A 189 -20.12 -13.16 -9.51
CA ARG A 189 -20.49 -11.81 -9.06
C ARG A 189 -20.76 -11.76 -7.57
N VAL A 190 -21.46 -12.75 -7.03
CA VAL A 190 -21.71 -12.91 -5.58
C VAL A 190 -20.40 -13.06 -4.82
N HIS A 191 -19.50 -13.91 -5.32
CA HIS A 191 -18.18 -14.09 -4.73
C HIS A 191 -17.33 -12.82 -4.80
N PHE A 192 -17.28 -12.15 -5.94
CA PHE A 192 -16.53 -10.89 -6.13
C PHE A 192 -17.02 -9.79 -5.17
N LEU A 193 -18.33 -9.68 -4.98
CA LEU A 193 -18.92 -8.70 -4.08
C LEU A 193 -18.90 -9.13 -2.60
N ASN A 194 -18.33 -10.29 -2.30
CA ASN A 194 -18.28 -10.86 -0.96
C ASN A 194 -19.65 -10.84 -0.27
N LEU A 195 -20.68 -11.27 -1.00
CA LEU A 195 -22.02 -11.43 -0.44
C LEU A 195 -22.14 -12.82 0.18
N PRO A 196 -22.74 -12.96 1.36
CA PRO A 196 -22.95 -14.25 2.03
C PRO A 196 -24.15 -14.99 1.41
N LEU A 197 -24.11 -15.17 0.08
CA LEU A 197 -25.12 -15.88 -0.67
C LEU A 197 -24.50 -17.13 -1.30
N ASP A 198 -25.25 -18.21 -1.30
CA ASP A 198 -24.83 -19.52 -1.81
C ASP A 198 -26.01 -20.15 -2.54
N SER A 199 -25.75 -20.81 -3.66
CA SER A 199 -26.77 -21.42 -4.54
C SER A 199 -27.51 -22.59 -3.89
N SER A 200 -26.96 -23.20 -2.84
CA SER A 200 -27.58 -24.32 -2.10
C SER A 200 -28.58 -23.89 -1.03
N THR A 201 -28.55 -22.60 -0.65
CA THR A 201 -29.37 -22.06 0.44
C THR A 201 -30.62 -21.37 -0.09
N ARG A 202 -31.73 -21.51 0.65
CA ARG A 202 -32.98 -20.79 0.35
C ARG A 202 -33.01 -19.49 1.11
N TYR A 203 -33.24 -18.40 0.40
CA TYR A 203 -33.32 -17.06 0.96
C TYR A 203 -34.78 -16.58 1.02
N VAL A 204 -35.08 -15.79 2.04
CA VAL A 204 -36.38 -15.12 2.17
C VAL A 204 -36.16 -13.63 2.03
N ILE A 205 -36.95 -13.01 1.17
CA ILE A 205 -36.90 -11.55 0.95
C ILE A 205 -37.97 -10.90 1.83
N LEU A 206 -37.55 -10.00 2.70
CA LEU A 206 -38.44 -9.19 3.53
C LEU A 206 -38.45 -7.76 2.99
N VAL A 207 -39.63 -7.26 2.63
CA VAL A 207 -39.80 -5.88 2.17
C VAL A 207 -40.57 -5.11 3.24
N MET A 208 -39.93 -4.08 3.81
CA MET A 208 -40.54 -3.19 4.75
C MET A 208 -40.88 -1.85 4.07
N ARG A 209 -42.13 -1.45 4.13
CA ARG A 209 -42.56 -0.13 3.63
C ARG A 209 -42.98 0.75 4.79
N ILE A 210 -42.26 1.86 4.99
CA ILE A 210 -42.64 2.85 5.98
C ILE A 210 -43.70 3.74 5.38
N ARG A 211 -44.88 3.77 6.02
CA ARG A 211 -45.98 4.70 5.66
C ARG A 211 -46.15 5.71 6.75
N HIS A 212 -45.92 6.97 6.41
CA HIS A 212 -46.28 8.08 7.28
C HIS A 212 -47.79 8.31 7.20
N ARG A 213 -48.53 7.95 8.25
CA ARG A 213 -49.98 8.18 8.34
C ARG A 213 -50.25 9.40 9.20
N SER A 214 -50.26 10.57 8.58
CA SER A 214 -50.71 11.78 9.27
C SER A 214 -52.24 11.84 9.35
N ARG A 215 -52.77 12.03 10.55
CA ARG A 215 -54.19 12.29 10.78
C ARG A 215 -54.57 13.76 10.59
N ARG A 216 -53.60 14.65 10.32
CA ARG A 216 -53.81 16.08 10.10
C ARG A 216 -53.62 16.46 8.65
N LYS A 217 -54.55 17.19 8.10
CA LYS A 217 -54.62 17.64 6.70
C LYS A 217 -53.60 18.70 6.28
N ILE A 218 -52.62 19.00 7.11
CA ILE A 218 -51.57 19.97 6.80
C ILE A 218 -50.27 19.22 6.99
N LEU A 219 -49.74 18.72 5.90
CA LEU A 219 -48.44 18.03 5.82
C LEU A 219 -47.47 18.92 5.11
N ASP A 220 -46.53 19.46 5.85
CA ASP A 220 -45.23 19.73 5.28
C ASP A 220 -44.56 18.37 5.01
N PRO A 221 -44.10 18.09 3.79
CA PRO A 221 -43.35 16.91 3.52
C PRO A 221 -42.09 16.92 4.40
N LEU A 222 -41.73 15.76 4.97
CA LEU A 222 -40.47 15.61 5.72
C LEU A 222 -39.31 16.18 4.91
N SER A 223 -38.48 16.98 5.54
CA SER A 223 -37.27 17.47 4.93
C SER A 223 -36.37 16.29 4.55
N GLU A 224 -35.50 16.42 3.57
CA GLU A 224 -34.56 15.36 3.16
C GLU A 224 -33.69 14.89 4.34
N LYS A 225 -33.38 15.82 5.27
CA LYS A 225 -32.63 15.49 6.48
C LYS A 225 -33.42 14.57 7.41
N GLU A 226 -34.70 14.86 7.66
CA GLU A 226 -35.57 14.02 8.49
C GLU A 226 -35.80 12.64 7.85
N LYS A 227 -35.95 12.58 6.53
CA LYS A 227 -36.01 11.30 5.80
C LYS A 227 -34.76 10.48 5.98
N GLN A 228 -33.58 11.12 5.91
CA GLN A 228 -32.30 10.43 6.15
C GLN A 228 -32.15 9.91 7.58
N GLU A 229 -32.50 10.74 8.57
CA GLU A 229 -32.43 10.34 9.98
C GLU A 229 -33.37 9.15 10.29
N ILE A 230 -34.61 9.19 9.80
CA ILE A 230 -35.54 8.06 9.93
C ILE A 230 -35.01 6.81 9.24
N SER A 231 -34.42 6.96 8.08
CA SER A 231 -33.86 5.84 7.33
C SER A 231 -32.73 5.14 8.09
N ILE A 232 -31.81 5.89 8.68
CA ILE A 232 -30.71 5.36 9.47
C ILE A 232 -31.23 4.55 10.67
N VAL A 233 -32.17 5.13 11.43
CA VAL A 233 -32.75 4.45 12.60
C VAL A 233 -33.47 3.16 12.21
N VAL A 234 -34.16 3.14 11.08
CA VAL A 234 -34.83 1.94 10.58
C VAL A 234 -33.85 0.89 10.11
N GLU A 235 -32.80 1.29 9.41
CA GLU A 235 -31.73 0.39 8.98
C GLU A 235 -31.02 -0.26 10.17
N GLU A 236 -30.67 0.51 11.20
CA GLU A 236 -30.04 0.00 12.42
C GLU A 236 -30.97 -0.98 13.17
N ALA A 237 -32.23 -0.60 13.36
CA ALA A 237 -33.19 -1.48 14.03
C ALA A 237 -33.47 -2.77 13.25
N PHE A 238 -33.42 -2.71 11.92
CA PHE A 238 -33.61 -3.87 11.06
C PHE A 238 -32.38 -4.78 11.06
N ALA A 239 -31.17 -4.19 11.04
CA ALA A 239 -29.93 -4.93 11.18
C ALA A 239 -29.86 -5.68 12.51
N ASP A 240 -30.19 -5.03 13.62
CA ASP A 240 -30.24 -5.66 14.94
C ASP A 240 -31.20 -6.86 15.01
N ILE A 241 -32.35 -6.74 14.34
CA ILE A 241 -33.33 -7.84 14.27
C ILE A 241 -32.75 -8.99 13.43
N LEU A 242 -32.15 -8.71 12.29
CA LEU A 242 -31.60 -9.72 11.40
C LEU A 242 -30.43 -10.47 12.03
N ASP A 243 -29.55 -9.78 12.74
CA ASP A 243 -28.42 -10.37 13.46
C ASP A 243 -28.87 -11.40 14.50
N ASN A 244 -29.98 -11.13 15.21
CA ASN A 244 -30.56 -12.06 16.17
C ASN A 244 -31.13 -13.35 15.55
N TYR A 245 -31.43 -13.33 14.25
CA TYR A 245 -31.96 -14.48 13.52
C TYR A 245 -30.93 -15.14 12.59
N GLY A 246 -29.66 -14.67 12.60
CA GLY A 246 -28.59 -15.18 11.73
C GLY A 246 -28.80 -14.85 10.25
N ALA A 247 -29.60 -13.85 9.93
CA ALA A 247 -29.90 -13.40 8.58
C ALA A 247 -28.99 -12.21 8.21
N ASN A 248 -28.35 -12.23 7.06
CA ASN A 248 -27.09 -11.53 6.92
C ASN A 248 -27.00 -10.49 5.80
N VAL A 249 -28.10 -10.17 5.11
CA VAL A 249 -28.04 -9.16 4.04
C VAL A 249 -29.22 -8.22 4.13
N ALA A 250 -28.95 -6.96 4.45
CA ALA A 250 -29.92 -5.88 4.34
C ALA A 250 -29.45 -4.86 3.30
N PHE A 251 -30.36 -4.40 2.47
CA PHE A 251 -30.12 -3.29 1.55
C PHE A 251 -31.34 -2.40 1.45
N LYS A 252 -31.10 -1.16 1.05
CA LYS A 252 -32.14 -0.15 0.92
C LYS A 252 -32.40 0.16 -0.54
N GLU A 253 -33.64 0.03 -0.97
CA GLU A 253 -34.11 0.57 -2.23
C GLU A 253 -34.78 1.93 -1.96
N ASN A 254 -34.26 3.00 -2.56
CA ASN A 254 -34.92 4.29 -2.58
C ASN A 254 -36.02 4.28 -3.65
N LEU A 255 -37.19 3.79 -3.29
CA LEU A 255 -38.37 3.98 -4.11
C LEU A 255 -38.84 5.42 -3.94
N MET A 256 -38.39 6.33 -4.80
CA MET A 256 -39.04 7.60 -5.00
C MET A 256 -40.26 7.37 -5.89
N GLU A 257 -41.46 7.33 -5.29
CA GLU A 257 -42.73 7.63 -5.92
C GLU A 257 -43.38 8.82 -5.21
#